data_013208592aad05853aef2264146518a2
#
_entry.id   013208592aad05853aef2264146518a2
#
_cell.length_a   1.000
_cell.length_b   1.000
_cell.length_c   1.000
_cell.angle_alpha   90.00
_cell.angle_beta   90.00
_cell.angle_gamma   90.00
#
_symmetry.space_group_name_H-M   'P 1'
#
loop_
_entity.id
_entity.type
_entity.pdbx_description
1 polymer ?
#
loop_
_entity_poly.entity_id
_entity_poly.type
_entity_poly.pdbx_seq_one_letter_code
_entity_poly.pdbx_strand_id
1 'polypeptide(L)'
;MQIKEKAYSVFDERLFSATLANGLQINNMPKADFQKTYAVFTTNLGSMDRNFRVGEQKLQIPAGTAHFLEHKLFEKADYDAFQIFTRNGADSNAFTSYSKTSYLFSATSRLKENLTTLLDFVQDPYFSSASVAKEQGIIGQEIQMYNDDVDWQLYMGMMRNLFPKQALSEDIAGTSASIAQITPELLYKVHQVFYHPQNMHLFITGNLDPQTVVDWVEENQRQKQFTEFVQPVNLQKAEQKILPVVEQSSAVCLANRPKVMLGIRNNRYLPAPGLERLKYLLSLDLGLYLLLSSSSKNYLKLYDGGLLDDTFGYDLNNERDELFLTMGGDSDHPQQLAAALKEILRQGLTDTPELAADFALAKKEMYGRCIARMNSLEAIANSFEGALYGNATIFDEAQMFKEISLTEVIEALGQFVSEQVISSFEIKPK
;
A
#
# COMPACT_ATOMS: atom_id res chain seq x y z
N MET A 1 23.95 -4.52 21.06
CA MET A 1 23.41 -4.09 19.76
C MET A 1 23.54 -2.58 19.64
N GLN A 2 23.82 -2.03 18.44
CA GLN A 2 23.95 -0.58 18.26
C GLN A 2 22.67 -0.01 17.65
N ILE A 3 22.05 0.94 18.35
CA ILE A 3 20.95 1.74 17.82
C ILE A 3 21.54 2.89 17.01
N LYS A 4 21.08 3.06 15.77
CA LYS A 4 21.43 4.17 14.89
C LYS A 4 20.40 5.27 15.04
N GLU A 5 20.84 6.52 15.16
CA GLU A 5 19.98 7.69 15.23
C GLU A 5 20.05 8.46 13.90
N LYS A 6 18.89 8.88 13.39
CA LYS A 6 18.75 9.85 12.29
C LYS A 6 17.95 11.05 12.81
N ALA A 7 18.56 12.21 12.83
CA ALA A 7 17.91 13.44 13.29
C ALA A 7 17.26 14.21 12.14
N TYR A 8 16.06 14.68 12.34
CA TYR A 8 15.32 15.59 11.47
C TYR A 8 15.23 16.98 12.13
N SER A 9 16.35 17.69 12.16
CA SER A 9 16.53 18.93 12.93
C SER A 9 15.50 20.03 12.61
N VAL A 10 14.98 20.07 11.37
CA VAL A 10 13.93 21.04 10.97
C VAL A 10 12.61 20.80 11.71
N PHE A 11 12.37 19.57 12.15
CA PHE A 11 11.12 19.15 12.80
C PHE A 11 11.32 18.82 14.29
N ASP A 12 12.56 18.89 14.76
CA ASP A 12 12.96 18.43 16.12
C ASP A 12 12.58 16.96 16.38
N GLU A 13 12.72 16.12 15.34
CA GLU A 13 12.35 14.71 15.37
C GLU A 13 13.56 13.79 15.20
N ARG A 14 13.44 12.56 15.72
CA ARG A 14 14.52 11.56 15.68
C ARG A 14 13.96 10.18 15.41
N LEU A 15 14.58 9.49 14.44
CA LEU A 15 14.34 8.08 14.16
C LEU A 15 15.48 7.25 14.74
N PHE A 16 15.14 6.26 15.54
CA PHE A 16 16.08 5.28 16.09
C PHE A 16 15.86 3.94 15.44
N SER A 17 16.88 3.41 14.79
CA SER A 17 16.81 2.14 14.05
C SER A 17 17.78 1.11 14.61
N ALA A 18 17.32 -0.13 14.74
CA ALA A 18 18.11 -1.26 15.18
C ALA A 18 17.81 -2.49 14.31
N THR A 19 18.80 -3.37 14.16
CA THR A 19 18.59 -4.69 13.53
C THR A 19 19.02 -5.75 14.53
N LEU A 20 18.13 -6.65 14.90
CA LEU A 20 18.40 -7.76 15.82
C LEU A 20 19.29 -8.82 15.19
N ALA A 21 19.84 -9.72 16.01
CA ALA A 21 20.68 -10.82 15.55
C ALA A 21 19.94 -11.79 14.60
N ASN A 22 18.61 -11.94 14.76
CA ASN A 22 17.75 -12.73 13.87
C ASN A 22 17.32 -11.98 12.60
N GLY A 23 17.79 -10.73 12.40
CA GLY A 23 17.54 -9.92 11.22
C GLY A 23 16.30 -9.02 11.29
N LEU A 24 15.49 -9.06 12.37
CA LEU A 24 14.34 -8.19 12.54
C LEU A 24 14.77 -6.71 12.60
N GLN A 25 14.18 -5.88 11.76
CA GLN A 25 14.39 -4.44 11.74
C GLN A 25 13.39 -3.75 12.66
N ILE A 26 13.86 -2.86 13.52
CA ILE A 26 13.06 -2.07 14.44
C ILE A 26 13.33 -0.59 14.18
N ASN A 27 12.27 0.16 13.96
CA ASN A 27 12.30 1.60 13.77
C ASN A 27 11.42 2.26 14.85
N ASN A 28 12.03 3.10 15.67
CA ASN A 28 11.38 3.80 16.77
C ASN A 28 11.39 5.29 16.51
N MET A 29 10.24 5.95 16.59
CA MET A 29 10.13 7.39 16.50
C MET A 29 9.42 7.94 17.75
N PRO A 30 10.17 8.36 18.79
CA PRO A 30 9.59 8.92 19.99
C PRO A 30 8.83 10.21 19.71
N LYS A 31 7.62 10.33 20.29
CA LYS A 31 6.74 11.51 20.21
C LYS A 31 6.22 11.79 21.61
N ALA A 32 7.02 12.51 22.41
CA ALA A 32 6.76 12.72 23.85
C ALA A 32 5.44 13.46 24.13
N ASP A 33 4.98 14.30 23.20
CA ASP A 33 3.74 15.09 23.35
C ASP A 33 2.47 14.26 23.11
N PHE A 34 2.60 13.01 22.64
CA PHE A 34 1.45 12.13 22.43
C PHE A 34 1.20 11.25 23.65
N GLN A 35 -0.07 11.11 24.02
CA GLN A 35 -0.49 10.15 25.06
C GLN A 35 -0.61 8.71 24.51
N LYS A 36 -0.77 8.58 23.21
CA LYS A 36 -0.94 7.34 22.48
C LYS A 36 0.39 6.83 21.92
N THR A 37 0.52 5.52 21.80
CA THR A 37 1.57 4.86 21.03
C THR A 37 0.90 4.03 19.92
N TYR A 38 1.52 4.02 18.76
CA TYR A 38 1.10 3.24 17.60
C TYR A 38 2.24 2.36 17.13
N ALA A 39 1.96 1.08 16.91
CA ALA A 39 2.94 0.09 16.44
C ALA A 39 2.40 -0.67 15.23
N VAL A 40 3.24 -0.83 14.21
CA VAL A 40 2.96 -1.61 13.00
C VAL A 40 4.04 -2.65 12.80
N PHE A 41 3.63 -3.91 12.68
CA PHE A 41 4.50 -5.04 12.42
C PHE A 41 4.17 -5.62 11.04
N THR A 42 5.07 -5.45 10.09
CA THR A 42 4.83 -5.69 8.67
C THR A 42 5.68 -6.84 8.14
N THR A 43 5.08 -7.73 7.37
CA THR A 43 5.77 -8.72 6.54
C THR A 43 5.70 -8.34 5.06
N ASN A 44 6.77 -8.62 4.30
CA ASN A 44 6.83 -8.45 2.85
C ASN A 44 6.10 -9.61 2.12
N LEU A 45 4.86 -9.85 2.49
CA LEU A 45 3.92 -10.76 1.83
C LEU A 45 2.66 -9.98 1.47
N GLY A 46 2.35 -9.88 0.20
CA GLY A 46 1.09 -9.31 -0.29
C GLY A 46 0.41 -10.21 -1.31
N SER A 47 -0.70 -9.76 -1.88
CA SER A 47 -1.47 -10.56 -2.84
C SER A 47 -0.71 -10.82 -4.15
N MET A 48 0.36 -10.05 -4.45
CA MET A 48 1.24 -10.29 -5.60
C MET A 48 2.19 -11.49 -5.41
N ASP A 49 2.41 -11.97 -4.19
CA ASP A 49 3.40 -13.01 -3.89
C ASP A 49 2.82 -14.42 -4.08
N ARG A 50 2.24 -14.69 -5.25
CA ARG A 50 1.60 -15.97 -5.56
C ARG A 50 2.52 -17.00 -6.16
N ASN A 51 3.52 -16.56 -6.93
CA ASN A 51 4.50 -17.43 -7.58
C ASN A 51 5.88 -17.02 -7.10
N PHE A 52 6.52 -17.86 -6.33
CA PHE A 52 7.83 -17.55 -5.77
C PHE A 52 8.70 -18.82 -5.66
N ARG A 53 10.00 -18.60 -5.49
CA ARG A 53 10.97 -19.65 -5.26
C ARG A 53 11.66 -19.44 -3.92
N VAL A 54 11.81 -20.54 -3.16
CA VAL A 54 12.60 -20.59 -1.93
C VAL A 54 13.68 -21.63 -2.13
N GLY A 55 14.94 -21.22 -2.20
CA GLY A 55 16.04 -22.10 -2.65
C GLY A 55 15.73 -22.66 -4.05
N GLU A 56 15.72 -23.97 -4.20
CA GLU A 56 15.40 -24.65 -5.46
C GLU A 56 13.89 -24.93 -5.65
N GLN A 57 13.07 -24.75 -4.60
CA GLN A 57 11.66 -25.10 -4.63
C GLN A 57 10.83 -23.94 -5.18
N LYS A 58 10.15 -24.17 -6.30
CA LYS A 58 9.09 -23.28 -6.81
C LYS A 58 7.78 -23.57 -6.10
N LEU A 59 7.08 -22.51 -5.75
CA LEU A 59 5.80 -22.55 -5.04
C LEU A 59 4.80 -21.64 -5.75
N GLN A 60 3.58 -22.14 -5.89
CA GLN A 60 2.43 -21.38 -6.32
C GLN A 60 1.34 -21.48 -5.27
N ILE A 61 0.82 -20.35 -4.82
CA ILE A 61 -0.24 -20.29 -3.81
C ILE A 61 -1.52 -19.69 -4.42
N PRO A 62 -2.70 -20.09 -3.90
CA PRO A 62 -3.99 -19.54 -4.34
C PRO A 62 -4.06 -18.03 -4.11
N ALA A 63 -4.82 -17.32 -4.96
CA ALA A 63 -5.19 -15.93 -4.70
C ALA A 63 -5.95 -15.83 -3.37
N GLY A 64 -5.73 -14.74 -2.62
CA GLY A 64 -6.31 -14.55 -1.30
C GLY A 64 -5.49 -15.12 -0.14
N THR A 65 -4.40 -15.87 -0.38
CA THR A 65 -3.64 -16.52 0.72
C THR A 65 -3.04 -15.51 1.70
N ALA A 66 -2.53 -14.36 1.25
CA ALA A 66 -1.97 -13.32 2.14
C ALA A 66 -3.07 -12.73 3.06
N HIS A 67 -4.21 -12.36 2.48
CA HIS A 67 -5.38 -11.86 3.21
C HIS A 67 -5.97 -12.92 4.15
N PHE A 68 -6.02 -14.17 3.73
CA PHE A 68 -6.44 -15.28 4.57
C PHE A 68 -5.55 -15.44 5.81
N LEU A 69 -4.22 -15.32 5.66
CA LEU A 69 -3.28 -15.33 6.78
C LEU A 69 -3.50 -14.13 7.71
N GLU A 70 -3.78 -12.96 7.17
CA GLU A 70 -4.11 -11.78 7.97
C GLU A 70 -5.23 -12.08 8.95
N HIS A 71 -6.37 -12.58 8.46
CA HIS A 71 -7.51 -12.96 9.29
C HIS A 71 -7.15 -14.04 10.31
N LYS A 72 -6.47 -15.10 9.85
CA LYS A 72 -6.25 -16.30 10.68
C LYS A 72 -5.24 -16.13 11.81
N LEU A 73 -4.32 -15.19 11.71
CA LEU A 73 -3.30 -15.04 12.75
C LEU A 73 -3.84 -14.51 14.07
N PHE A 74 -4.98 -13.84 14.10
CA PHE A 74 -5.59 -13.40 15.36
C PHE A 74 -6.15 -14.55 16.20
N GLU A 75 -6.64 -15.62 15.58
CA GLU A 75 -7.19 -16.80 16.28
C GLU A 75 -6.08 -17.76 16.68
N LYS A 76 -6.06 -18.19 17.95
CA LYS A 76 -5.14 -19.18 18.51
C LYS A 76 -5.93 -20.39 19.05
N ALA A 77 -5.22 -21.39 19.57
CA ALA A 77 -5.85 -22.59 20.11
C ALA A 77 -6.82 -22.29 21.26
N ASP A 78 -6.46 -21.37 22.12
CA ASP A 78 -7.10 -21.08 23.40
C ASP A 78 -7.45 -19.61 23.62
N TYR A 79 -7.09 -18.72 22.70
CA TYR A 79 -7.42 -17.30 22.77
C TYR A 79 -7.57 -16.66 21.41
N ASP A 80 -8.11 -15.44 21.39
CA ASP A 80 -8.15 -14.52 20.27
C ASP A 80 -7.36 -13.25 20.64
N ALA A 81 -6.42 -12.84 19.76
CA ALA A 81 -5.54 -11.71 20.04
C ALA A 81 -6.32 -10.39 20.21
N PHE A 82 -7.44 -10.18 19.51
CA PHE A 82 -8.31 -9.02 19.70
C PHE A 82 -8.80 -8.90 21.15
N GLN A 83 -9.12 -10.04 21.81
CA GLN A 83 -9.57 -10.02 23.20
C GLN A 83 -8.45 -9.59 24.16
N ILE A 84 -7.18 -9.94 23.85
CA ILE A 84 -6.05 -9.52 24.68
C ILE A 84 -5.84 -8.02 24.55
N PHE A 85 -5.82 -7.48 23.32
CA PHE A 85 -5.72 -6.04 23.08
C PHE A 85 -6.83 -5.27 23.78
N THR A 86 -8.08 -5.72 23.65
CA THR A 86 -9.24 -5.11 24.32
C THR A 86 -9.07 -5.07 25.85
N ARG A 87 -8.63 -6.18 26.46
CA ARG A 87 -8.35 -6.24 27.93
C ARG A 87 -7.24 -5.30 28.34
N ASN A 88 -6.28 -5.05 27.47
CA ASN A 88 -5.16 -4.14 27.70
C ASN A 88 -5.50 -2.67 27.38
N GLY A 89 -6.72 -2.39 26.91
CA GLY A 89 -7.14 -1.03 26.54
C GLY A 89 -6.50 -0.55 25.24
N ALA A 90 -6.16 -1.47 24.33
CA ALA A 90 -5.63 -1.19 23.02
C ALA A 90 -6.67 -1.46 21.93
N ASP A 91 -6.61 -0.68 20.87
CA ASP A 91 -7.27 -0.94 19.58
C ASP A 91 -6.28 -1.61 18.65
N SER A 92 -6.71 -2.67 17.95
CA SER A 92 -5.85 -3.44 17.04
C SER A 92 -6.54 -3.67 15.71
N ASN A 93 -5.73 -3.74 14.65
CA ASN A 93 -6.20 -3.98 13.30
C ASN A 93 -5.11 -4.67 12.46
N ALA A 94 -5.45 -5.05 11.23
CA ALA A 94 -4.51 -5.50 10.23
C ALA A 94 -4.99 -5.09 8.84
N PHE A 95 -4.10 -5.13 7.87
CA PHE A 95 -4.46 -4.95 6.46
C PHE A 95 -3.48 -5.68 5.54
N THR A 96 -4.01 -6.16 4.42
CA THR A 96 -3.24 -6.72 3.32
C THR A 96 -3.31 -5.80 2.11
N SER A 97 -2.15 -5.52 1.52
CA SER A 97 -2.04 -4.84 0.23
C SER A 97 -1.52 -5.80 -0.86
N TYR A 98 -1.26 -5.26 -2.04
CA TYR A 98 -0.62 -6.02 -3.10
C TYR A 98 0.79 -6.49 -2.73
N SER A 99 1.53 -5.72 -1.91
CA SER A 99 2.96 -5.93 -1.64
C SER A 99 3.31 -6.32 -0.20
N LYS A 100 2.41 -6.11 0.77
CA LYS A 100 2.66 -6.35 2.20
C LYS A 100 1.40 -6.72 2.97
N THR A 101 1.61 -7.31 4.16
CA THR A 101 0.59 -7.49 5.20
C THR A 101 1.10 -6.88 6.49
N SER A 102 0.29 -6.07 7.14
CA SER A 102 0.64 -5.32 8.34
C SER A 102 -0.35 -5.59 9.46
N TYR A 103 0.17 -5.76 10.67
CA TYR A 103 -0.58 -5.93 11.92
C TYR A 103 -0.22 -4.79 12.84
N LEU A 104 -1.19 -4.21 13.51
CA LEU A 104 -0.99 -2.97 14.25
C LEU A 104 -1.82 -2.91 15.52
N PHE A 105 -1.36 -2.03 16.43
CA PHE A 105 -2.20 -1.58 17.54
C PHE A 105 -1.96 -0.11 17.86
N SER A 106 -2.96 0.51 18.50
CA SER A 106 -2.81 1.78 19.20
C SER A 106 -3.20 1.63 20.67
N ALA A 107 -2.43 2.23 21.57
CA ALA A 107 -2.68 2.14 23.01
C ALA A 107 -2.18 3.37 23.75
N THR A 108 -2.80 3.67 24.91
CA THR A 108 -2.37 4.73 25.82
C THR A 108 -1.70 4.20 27.09
N SER A 109 -1.66 2.86 27.26
CA SER A 109 -1.08 2.18 28.41
C SER A 109 -0.64 0.76 28.05
N ARG A 110 0.06 0.09 28.97
CA ARG A 110 0.49 -1.33 28.83
C ARG A 110 1.24 -1.58 27.53
N LEU A 111 2.18 -0.68 27.20
CA LEU A 111 2.90 -0.76 25.92
C LEU A 111 3.67 -2.08 25.76
N LYS A 112 4.36 -2.56 26.83
CA LYS A 112 5.12 -3.82 26.78
C LYS A 112 4.21 -5.02 26.49
N GLU A 113 3.08 -5.11 27.17
CA GLU A 113 2.12 -6.20 27.03
C GLU A 113 1.50 -6.22 25.63
N ASN A 114 1.11 -5.05 25.11
CA ASN A 114 0.53 -4.94 23.78
C ASN A 114 1.56 -5.22 22.67
N LEU A 115 2.81 -4.75 22.84
CA LEU A 115 3.89 -5.05 21.91
C LEU A 115 4.24 -6.54 21.91
N THR A 116 4.31 -7.16 23.09
CA THR A 116 4.52 -8.61 23.21
C THR A 116 3.39 -9.37 22.52
N THR A 117 2.14 -9.00 22.77
CA THR A 117 0.98 -9.60 22.11
C THR A 117 1.08 -9.48 20.57
N LEU A 118 1.46 -8.29 20.04
CA LEU A 118 1.64 -8.08 18.61
C LEU A 118 2.68 -9.03 18.02
N LEU A 119 3.86 -9.11 18.63
CA LEU A 119 4.94 -9.98 18.17
C LEU A 119 4.58 -11.45 18.25
N ASP A 120 3.86 -11.86 19.31
CA ASP A 120 3.54 -13.26 19.56
C ASP A 120 2.46 -13.75 18.61
N PHE A 121 1.33 -13.04 18.50
CA PHE A 121 0.26 -13.54 17.65
C PHE A 121 0.63 -13.56 16.16
N VAL A 122 1.47 -12.65 15.71
CA VAL A 122 1.91 -12.62 14.32
C VAL A 122 2.92 -13.74 14.01
N GLN A 123 3.81 -14.07 14.95
CA GLN A 123 4.90 -15.01 14.71
C GLN A 123 4.63 -16.44 15.23
N ASP A 124 3.53 -16.66 15.97
CA ASP A 124 3.14 -17.98 16.47
C ASP A 124 1.81 -18.41 15.82
N PRO A 125 1.85 -19.05 14.65
CA PRO A 125 0.65 -19.40 13.88
C PRO A 125 -0.08 -20.60 14.50
N TYR A 126 -1.43 -20.55 14.43
CA TYR A 126 -2.30 -21.68 14.75
C TYR A 126 -3.37 -21.85 13.68
N PHE A 127 -3.35 -22.97 12.98
CA PHE A 127 -4.31 -23.26 11.91
C PHE A 127 -4.85 -24.69 12.07
N SER A 128 -6.16 -24.82 12.31
CA SER A 128 -6.87 -26.11 12.31
C SER A 128 -7.78 -26.22 11.09
N SER A 129 -8.08 -27.44 10.67
CA SER A 129 -9.00 -27.64 9.52
C SER A 129 -10.38 -27.03 9.77
N ALA A 130 -10.88 -27.09 11.00
CA ALA A 130 -12.17 -26.51 11.38
C ALA A 130 -12.14 -24.97 11.31
N SER A 131 -11.05 -24.34 11.83
CA SER A 131 -10.92 -22.88 11.82
C SER A 131 -10.70 -22.34 10.41
N VAL A 132 -9.94 -23.03 9.57
CA VAL A 132 -9.75 -22.68 8.16
C VAL A 132 -11.07 -22.78 7.37
N ALA A 133 -11.85 -23.85 7.56
CA ALA A 133 -13.16 -23.99 6.90
C ALA A 133 -14.15 -22.90 7.33
N LYS A 134 -14.15 -22.50 8.60
CA LYS A 134 -14.95 -21.36 9.10
C LYS A 134 -14.54 -20.06 8.40
N GLU A 135 -13.25 -19.79 8.28
CA GLU A 135 -12.72 -18.56 7.68
C GLU A 135 -12.99 -18.49 6.19
N GLN A 136 -12.95 -19.62 5.47
CA GLN A 136 -13.37 -19.68 4.06
C GLN A 136 -14.81 -19.18 3.88
N GLY A 137 -15.70 -19.46 4.84
CA GLY A 137 -17.07 -18.95 4.83
C GLY A 137 -17.14 -17.44 5.07
N ILE A 138 -16.37 -16.91 6.01
CA ILE A 138 -16.34 -15.48 6.35
C ILE A 138 -15.78 -14.66 5.17
N ILE A 139 -14.60 -15.03 4.67
CA ILE A 139 -13.98 -14.34 3.52
C ILE A 139 -14.84 -14.51 2.26
N GLY A 140 -15.54 -15.66 2.10
CA GLY A 140 -16.48 -15.86 1.00
C GLY A 140 -17.62 -14.84 0.99
N GLN A 141 -18.14 -14.45 2.17
CA GLN A 141 -19.14 -13.39 2.30
C GLN A 141 -18.56 -12.00 2.00
N GLU A 142 -17.32 -11.74 2.44
CA GLU A 142 -16.60 -10.51 2.14
C GLU A 142 -16.35 -10.35 0.63
N ILE A 143 -15.90 -11.40 -0.05
CA ILE A 143 -15.75 -11.41 -1.52
C ILE A 143 -17.08 -11.09 -2.21
N GLN A 144 -18.18 -11.63 -1.71
CA GLN A 144 -19.50 -11.32 -2.27
C GLN A 144 -19.87 -9.85 -2.08
N MET A 145 -19.58 -9.27 -0.93
CA MET A 145 -19.81 -7.85 -0.65
C MET A 145 -19.01 -6.97 -1.65
N TYR A 146 -17.73 -7.27 -1.90
CA TYR A 146 -16.93 -6.56 -2.92
C TYR A 146 -17.47 -6.76 -4.34
N ASN A 147 -17.96 -7.96 -4.68
CA ASN A 147 -18.57 -8.21 -5.99
C ASN A 147 -19.85 -7.41 -6.21
N ASP A 148 -20.57 -7.03 -5.15
CA ASP A 148 -21.80 -6.23 -5.22
C ASP A 148 -21.48 -4.71 -5.19
N ASP A 149 -20.25 -4.30 -4.87
CA ASP A 149 -19.79 -2.91 -4.89
C ASP A 149 -19.41 -2.46 -6.31
N VAL A 150 -20.15 -1.45 -6.81
CA VAL A 150 -19.96 -0.96 -8.19
C VAL A 150 -18.65 -0.22 -8.37
N ASP A 151 -18.17 0.52 -7.38
CA ASP A 151 -16.90 1.26 -7.45
C ASP A 151 -15.72 0.29 -7.39
N TRP A 152 -15.84 -0.76 -6.59
CA TRP A 152 -14.87 -1.86 -6.60
C TRP A 152 -14.81 -2.59 -7.96
N GLN A 153 -15.96 -2.85 -8.57
CA GLN A 153 -16.02 -3.44 -9.91
C GLN A 153 -15.42 -2.53 -10.98
N LEU A 154 -15.61 -1.19 -10.86
CA LEU A 154 -14.98 -0.21 -11.72
C LEU A 154 -13.45 -0.27 -11.62
N TYR A 155 -12.93 -0.25 -10.39
CA TYR A 155 -11.51 -0.35 -10.10
C TYR A 155 -10.92 -1.69 -10.61
N MET A 156 -11.50 -2.82 -10.24
CA MET A 156 -11.02 -4.13 -10.66
C MET A 156 -11.15 -4.37 -12.16
N GLY A 157 -12.15 -3.76 -12.82
CA GLY A 157 -12.27 -3.74 -14.28
C GLY A 157 -11.08 -3.02 -14.93
N MET A 158 -10.69 -1.87 -14.39
CA MET A 158 -9.49 -1.15 -14.85
C MET A 158 -8.21 -1.94 -14.56
N MET A 159 -8.08 -2.57 -13.39
CA MET A 159 -6.92 -3.39 -13.07
C MET A 159 -6.76 -4.58 -14.04
N ARG A 160 -7.87 -5.20 -14.48
CA ARG A 160 -7.85 -6.25 -15.52
C ARG A 160 -7.40 -5.73 -16.87
N ASN A 161 -7.70 -4.48 -17.20
CA ASN A 161 -7.20 -3.85 -18.42
C ASN A 161 -5.71 -3.54 -18.36
N LEU A 162 -5.23 -3.01 -17.24
CA LEU A 162 -3.83 -2.62 -17.06
C LEU A 162 -2.90 -3.83 -16.89
N PHE A 163 -3.36 -4.87 -16.20
CA PHE A 163 -2.55 -6.02 -15.78
C PHE A 163 -3.17 -7.37 -16.19
N PRO A 164 -3.46 -7.60 -17.49
CA PRO A 164 -4.17 -8.81 -17.91
C PRO A 164 -3.44 -10.09 -17.46
N LYS A 165 -4.14 -10.96 -16.71
CA LYS A 165 -3.64 -12.23 -16.17
C LYS A 165 -2.45 -12.08 -15.20
N GLN A 166 -2.29 -10.95 -14.57
CA GLN A 166 -1.29 -10.72 -13.52
C GLN A 166 -1.97 -10.64 -12.15
N ALA A 167 -1.20 -10.81 -11.07
CA ALA A 167 -1.77 -10.78 -9.70
C ALA A 167 -2.45 -9.45 -9.36
N LEU A 168 -1.99 -8.31 -9.88
CA LEU A 168 -2.64 -7.01 -9.72
C LEU A 168 -4.05 -6.92 -10.33
N SER A 169 -4.41 -7.81 -11.27
CA SER A 169 -5.76 -7.89 -11.83
C SER A 169 -6.70 -8.80 -11.03
N GLU A 170 -6.22 -9.38 -9.95
CA GLU A 170 -6.99 -10.25 -9.07
C GLU A 170 -7.26 -9.52 -7.73
N ASP A 171 -8.42 -9.79 -7.16
CA ASP A 171 -8.78 -9.24 -5.86
C ASP A 171 -7.81 -9.71 -4.75
N ILE A 172 -7.47 -8.81 -3.81
CA ILE A 172 -6.60 -9.13 -2.68
C ILE A 172 -7.19 -10.26 -1.83
N ALA A 173 -8.51 -10.28 -1.65
CA ALA A 173 -9.23 -11.35 -0.96
C ALA A 173 -9.31 -12.65 -1.78
N GLY A 174 -8.95 -12.61 -3.06
CA GLY A 174 -9.05 -13.74 -3.97
C GLY A 174 -10.46 -13.95 -4.52
N THR A 175 -10.79 -15.20 -4.77
CA THR A 175 -12.13 -15.64 -5.22
C THR A 175 -12.61 -16.80 -4.35
N SER A 176 -13.91 -17.06 -4.29
CA SER A 176 -14.46 -18.22 -3.58
C SER A 176 -13.80 -19.54 -4.01
N ALA A 177 -13.47 -19.66 -5.31
CA ALA A 177 -12.78 -20.85 -5.85
C ALA A 177 -11.32 -20.94 -5.41
N SER A 178 -10.60 -19.82 -5.31
CA SER A 178 -9.20 -19.83 -4.87
C SER A 178 -9.06 -20.04 -3.36
N ILE A 179 -9.88 -19.38 -2.53
CA ILE A 179 -9.82 -19.54 -1.07
C ILE A 179 -10.23 -20.95 -0.62
N ALA A 180 -11.10 -21.63 -1.37
CA ALA A 180 -11.47 -23.02 -1.10
C ALA A 180 -10.28 -24.01 -1.23
N GLN A 181 -9.17 -23.62 -1.88
CA GLN A 181 -7.95 -24.42 -2.00
C GLN A 181 -6.96 -24.20 -0.86
N ILE A 182 -7.22 -23.24 0.02
CA ILE A 182 -6.34 -22.90 1.13
C ILE A 182 -6.50 -23.94 2.25
N THR A 183 -5.39 -24.56 2.67
CA THR A 183 -5.36 -25.58 3.72
C THR A 183 -4.46 -25.13 4.88
N PRO A 184 -4.61 -25.72 6.08
CA PRO A 184 -3.71 -25.43 7.20
C PRO A 184 -2.22 -25.62 6.84
N GLU A 185 -1.89 -26.71 6.14
CA GLU A 185 -0.51 -27.03 5.75
C GLU A 185 0.07 -25.96 4.82
N LEU A 186 -0.75 -25.44 3.89
CA LEU A 186 -0.36 -24.34 3.01
C LEU A 186 -0.09 -23.07 3.83
N LEU A 187 -0.99 -22.73 4.76
CA LEU A 187 -0.85 -21.54 5.60
C LEU A 187 0.41 -21.61 6.48
N TYR A 188 0.69 -22.76 7.13
CA TYR A 188 1.93 -22.96 7.87
C TYR A 188 3.17 -22.78 6.98
N LYS A 189 3.16 -23.33 5.77
CA LYS A 189 4.27 -23.23 4.83
C LYS A 189 4.51 -21.78 4.40
N VAL A 190 3.47 -21.05 4.05
CA VAL A 190 3.57 -19.62 3.65
C VAL A 190 4.01 -18.77 4.83
N HIS A 191 3.46 -19.01 6.02
CA HIS A 191 3.87 -18.31 7.23
C HIS A 191 5.36 -18.54 7.52
N GLN A 192 5.85 -19.77 7.47
CA GLN A 192 7.26 -20.09 7.70
C GLN A 192 8.21 -19.33 6.75
N VAL A 193 7.79 -19.14 5.50
CA VAL A 193 8.59 -18.45 4.48
C VAL A 193 8.60 -16.93 4.69
N PHE A 194 7.43 -16.34 4.91
CA PHE A 194 7.29 -14.88 4.84
C PHE A 194 7.27 -14.17 6.20
N TYR A 195 6.92 -14.88 7.29
CA TYR A 195 6.87 -14.29 8.64
C TYR A 195 8.17 -14.51 9.43
N HIS A 196 9.25 -14.74 8.69
CA HIS A 196 10.58 -14.80 9.28
C HIS A 196 11.08 -13.37 9.61
N PRO A 197 11.77 -13.15 10.75
CA PRO A 197 12.24 -11.83 11.17
C PRO A 197 13.01 -11.05 10.09
N GLN A 198 13.82 -11.71 9.27
CA GLN A 198 14.57 -11.07 8.17
C GLN A 198 13.68 -10.54 7.03
N ASN A 199 12.41 -10.98 6.96
CA ASN A 199 11.42 -10.50 5.99
C ASN A 199 10.41 -9.53 6.61
N MET A 200 10.62 -9.14 7.86
CA MET A 200 9.68 -8.32 8.64
C MET A 200 10.35 -7.07 9.19
N HIS A 201 9.55 -6.05 9.45
CA HIS A 201 9.98 -4.87 10.17
C HIS A 201 8.90 -4.39 11.15
N LEU A 202 9.36 -3.83 12.27
CA LEU A 202 8.53 -3.14 13.25
C LEU A 202 8.76 -1.65 13.13
N PHE A 203 7.68 -0.87 13.00
CA PHE A 203 7.72 0.59 13.18
C PHE A 203 6.84 0.94 14.38
N ILE A 204 7.39 1.73 15.33
CA ILE A 204 6.65 2.14 16.52
C ILE A 204 6.90 3.62 16.80
N THR A 205 5.83 4.36 17.10
CA THR A 205 5.88 5.78 17.36
C THR A 205 4.93 6.18 18.49
N GLY A 206 5.29 7.19 19.26
CA GLY A 206 4.52 7.67 20.41
C GLY A 206 5.41 7.96 21.61
N ASN A 207 4.79 8.03 22.80
CA ASN A 207 5.53 8.27 24.05
C ASN A 207 6.25 7.00 24.50
N LEU A 208 7.49 6.83 24.06
CA LEU A 208 8.29 5.64 24.31
C LEU A 208 9.78 5.98 24.44
N ASP A 209 10.52 5.11 25.12
CA ASP A 209 11.98 5.09 25.13
C ASP A 209 12.52 4.06 24.14
N PRO A 210 13.32 4.46 23.14
CA PRO A 210 13.79 3.57 22.07
C PRO A 210 14.62 2.39 22.55
N GLN A 211 15.48 2.56 23.57
CA GLN A 211 16.29 1.47 24.08
C GLN A 211 15.43 0.44 24.78
N THR A 212 14.49 0.90 25.60
CA THR A 212 13.55 0.03 26.31
C THR A 212 12.70 -0.81 25.32
N VAL A 213 12.21 -0.21 24.24
CA VAL A 213 11.45 -0.93 23.21
C VAL A 213 12.30 -2.00 22.55
N VAL A 214 13.53 -1.65 22.17
CA VAL A 214 14.47 -2.59 21.54
C VAL A 214 14.79 -3.75 22.48
N ASP A 215 15.02 -3.48 23.77
CA ASP A 215 15.29 -4.52 24.77
C ASP A 215 14.09 -5.48 24.94
N TRP A 216 12.87 -4.97 24.96
CA TRP A 216 11.66 -5.82 25.03
C TRP A 216 11.49 -6.69 23.79
N VAL A 217 11.73 -6.13 22.60
CA VAL A 217 11.63 -6.91 21.36
C VAL A 217 12.74 -7.96 21.30
N GLU A 218 13.98 -7.62 21.71
CA GLU A 218 15.08 -8.57 21.74
C GLU A 218 14.80 -9.71 22.74
N GLU A 219 14.29 -9.39 23.94
CA GLU A 219 13.87 -10.40 24.94
C GLU A 219 12.82 -11.35 24.38
N ASN A 220 11.78 -10.82 23.71
CA ASN A 220 10.75 -11.60 23.06
C ASN A 220 11.31 -12.50 21.95
N GLN A 221 12.15 -11.96 21.07
CA GLN A 221 12.70 -12.70 19.93
C GLN A 221 13.69 -13.80 20.34
N ARG A 222 14.41 -13.66 21.47
CA ARG A 222 15.31 -14.71 22.01
C ARG A 222 14.54 -15.96 22.47
N GLN A 223 13.27 -15.86 22.79
CA GLN A 223 12.44 -16.98 23.22
C GLN A 223 11.88 -17.79 22.05
N LYS A 224 11.99 -17.27 20.83
CA LYS A 224 11.43 -17.86 19.60
C LYS A 224 12.52 -18.60 18.82
N GLN A 225 12.09 -19.65 18.14
CA GLN A 225 12.95 -20.42 17.25
C GLN A 225 12.47 -20.22 15.80
N PHE A 226 13.37 -19.77 14.96
CA PHE A 226 13.12 -19.61 13.53
C PHE A 226 14.00 -20.57 12.74
N THR A 227 13.50 -21.06 11.63
CA THR A 227 14.29 -21.85 10.68
C THR A 227 15.33 -20.95 9.99
N GLU A 228 16.29 -21.54 9.29
CA GLU A 228 17.21 -20.76 8.46
C GLU A 228 16.41 -19.98 7.40
N PHE A 229 16.72 -18.68 7.28
CA PHE A 229 16.05 -17.82 6.31
C PHE A 229 16.60 -18.03 4.91
N VAL A 230 15.71 -18.35 3.99
CA VAL A 230 16.00 -18.33 2.57
C VAL A 230 15.08 -17.28 1.92
N GLN A 231 15.67 -16.24 1.37
CA GLN A 231 14.92 -15.14 0.76
C GLN A 231 13.95 -15.66 -0.31
N PRO A 232 12.65 -15.44 -0.19
CA PRO A 232 11.71 -15.77 -1.26
C PRO A 232 11.95 -14.85 -2.47
N VAL A 233 12.04 -15.44 -3.64
CA VAL A 233 12.20 -14.70 -4.91
C VAL A 233 10.89 -14.77 -5.68
N ASN A 234 10.25 -13.63 -5.88
CA ASN A 234 9.04 -13.54 -6.68
C ASN A 234 9.36 -13.85 -8.16
N LEU A 235 8.66 -14.82 -8.73
CA LEU A 235 8.87 -15.29 -10.10
C LEU A 235 7.96 -14.61 -11.12
N GLN A 236 7.03 -13.79 -10.69
CA GLN A 236 5.99 -13.24 -11.55
C GLN A 236 6.56 -12.44 -12.73
N LYS A 237 7.60 -11.61 -12.50
CA LYS A 237 8.26 -10.86 -13.57
C LYS A 237 9.13 -11.73 -14.48
N ALA A 238 9.78 -12.75 -13.92
CA ALA A 238 10.74 -13.58 -14.67
C ALA A 238 10.07 -14.61 -15.59
N GLU A 239 8.88 -15.08 -15.23
CA GLU A 239 8.23 -16.22 -15.89
C GLU A 239 6.91 -15.85 -16.60
N GLN A 240 6.31 -14.70 -16.29
CA GLN A 240 5.05 -14.28 -16.90
C GLN A 240 5.27 -13.39 -18.12
N LYS A 241 4.70 -13.78 -19.26
CA LYS A 241 4.63 -12.92 -20.44
C LYS A 241 3.77 -11.69 -20.10
N ILE A 242 4.37 -10.52 -20.11
CA ILE A 242 3.62 -9.26 -19.95
C ILE A 242 2.70 -9.12 -21.17
N LEU A 243 1.39 -9.18 -20.92
CA LEU A 243 0.39 -8.93 -21.94
C LEU A 243 0.20 -7.44 -22.17
N PRO A 244 -0.17 -7.04 -23.41
CA PRO A 244 -0.50 -5.65 -23.69
C PRO A 244 -1.68 -5.17 -22.83
N VAL A 245 -1.66 -3.88 -22.49
CA VAL A 245 -2.79 -3.19 -21.88
C VAL A 245 -4.00 -3.28 -22.81
N VAL A 246 -5.18 -3.58 -22.27
CA VAL A 246 -6.44 -3.54 -23.00
C VAL A 246 -6.88 -2.08 -23.12
N GLU A 247 -7.01 -1.56 -24.33
CA GLU A 247 -7.29 -0.12 -24.56
C GLU A 247 -8.66 0.30 -24.03
N GLN A 248 -9.68 -0.55 -24.20
CA GLN A 248 -11.03 -0.27 -23.75
C GLN A 248 -11.81 -1.53 -23.46
N SER A 249 -12.58 -1.52 -22.36
CA SER A 249 -13.57 -2.54 -22.05
C SER A 249 -14.73 -1.95 -21.22
N SER A 250 -15.79 -2.73 -21.02
CA SER A 250 -16.94 -2.30 -20.21
C SER A 250 -17.64 -3.48 -19.55
N ALA A 251 -18.39 -3.19 -18.49
CA ALA A 251 -19.30 -4.13 -17.84
C ALA A 251 -20.68 -3.48 -17.64
N VAL A 252 -21.70 -4.32 -17.46
CA VAL A 252 -23.06 -3.90 -17.09
C VAL A 252 -23.31 -4.29 -15.64
N CYS A 253 -23.61 -3.32 -14.79
CA CYS A 253 -23.81 -3.51 -13.35
C CYS A 253 -25.10 -2.83 -12.89
N LEU A 254 -25.54 -3.14 -11.66
CA LEU A 254 -26.62 -2.42 -10.98
C LEU A 254 -26.05 -1.09 -10.45
N ALA A 255 -25.89 -0.12 -11.31
CA ALA A 255 -25.43 1.22 -11.00
C ALA A 255 -26.55 2.24 -11.27
N ASN A 256 -26.59 3.32 -10.48
CA ASN A 256 -27.55 4.40 -10.67
C ASN A 256 -27.18 5.32 -11.85
N ARG A 257 -25.87 5.44 -12.12
CA ARG A 257 -25.30 6.29 -13.18
C ARG A 257 -24.15 5.57 -13.87
N PRO A 258 -23.84 5.92 -15.14
CA PRO A 258 -22.63 5.44 -15.79
C PRO A 258 -21.39 5.89 -15.01
N LYS A 259 -20.36 5.03 -14.97
CA LYS A 259 -19.06 5.32 -14.37
C LYS A 259 -17.97 5.04 -15.38
N VAL A 260 -16.92 5.83 -15.35
CA VAL A 260 -15.74 5.62 -16.21
C VAL A 260 -14.45 5.78 -15.41
N MET A 261 -13.52 4.90 -15.67
CA MET A 261 -12.15 4.99 -15.15
C MET A 261 -11.16 4.91 -16.29
N LEU A 262 -10.14 5.75 -16.24
CA LEU A 262 -8.96 5.67 -17.09
C LEU A 262 -7.81 5.12 -16.26
N GLY A 263 -6.87 4.46 -16.94
CA GLY A 263 -5.66 3.98 -16.31
C GLY A 263 -4.46 4.04 -17.25
N ILE A 264 -3.29 4.23 -16.65
CA ILE A 264 -1.98 4.15 -17.31
C ILE A 264 -1.13 3.19 -16.51
N ARG A 265 -0.48 2.24 -17.18
CA ARG A 265 0.59 1.41 -16.59
C ARG A 265 1.93 1.91 -17.12
N ASN A 266 2.87 2.23 -16.22
CA ASN A 266 4.21 2.58 -16.62
C ASN A 266 5.05 1.31 -16.88
N ASN A 267 5.42 1.08 -18.13
CA ASN A 267 6.21 -0.08 -18.56
C ASN A 267 7.69 0.26 -18.83
N ARG A 268 8.11 1.53 -18.72
CA ARG A 268 9.36 1.99 -19.34
C ARG A 268 10.39 2.55 -18.36
N TYR A 269 9.95 3.32 -17.39
CA TYR A 269 10.86 3.97 -16.47
C TYR A 269 10.30 4.01 -15.06
N LEU A 270 11.03 3.39 -14.16
CA LEU A 270 10.84 3.50 -12.72
C LEU A 270 12.23 3.46 -12.09
N PRO A 271 12.66 4.49 -11.35
CA PRO A 271 13.93 4.47 -10.64
C PRO A 271 14.07 3.23 -9.75
N ALA A 272 15.29 2.78 -9.51
CA ALA A 272 15.54 1.70 -8.54
C ALA A 272 14.95 2.07 -7.18
N PRO A 273 14.54 1.08 -6.34
CA PRO A 273 14.10 1.34 -4.98
C PRO A 273 15.08 2.24 -4.22
N GLY A 274 14.54 3.25 -3.51
CA GLY A 274 15.32 4.22 -2.77
C GLY A 274 14.77 5.65 -2.87
N LEU A 275 15.58 6.61 -2.41
CA LEU A 275 15.16 8.03 -2.35
C LEU A 275 14.90 8.65 -3.73
N GLU A 276 15.61 8.21 -4.77
CA GLU A 276 15.36 8.68 -6.13
C GLU A 276 13.97 8.27 -6.62
N ARG A 277 13.53 7.03 -6.32
CA ARG A 277 12.17 6.59 -6.60
C ARG A 277 11.14 7.44 -5.87
N LEU A 278 11.35 7.69 -4.59
CA LEU A 278 10.46 8.54 -3.80
C LEU A 278 10.35 9.93 -4.39
N LYS A 279 11.48 10.57 -4.73
CA LYS A 279 11.49 11.90 -5.36
C LYS A 279 10.75 11.92 -6.71
N TYR A 280 10.95 10.88 -7.51
CA TYR A 280 10.25 10.73 -8.79
C TYR A 280 8.73 10.63 -8.60
N LEU A 281 8.27 9.82 -7.65
CA LEU A 281 6.84 9.67 -7.34
C LEU A 281 6.23 10.97 -6.81
N LEU A 282 6.91 11.69 -5.92
CA LEU A 282 6.46 12.99 -5.43
C LEU A 282 6.41 14.04 -6.57
N SER A 283 7.32 13.98 -7.53
CA SER A 283 7.29 14.83 -8.73
C SER A 283 6.08 14.49 -9.62
N LEU A 284 5.76 13.21 -9.78
CA LEU A 284 4.54 12.78 -10.48
C LEU A 284 3.27 13.25 -9.78
N ASP A 285 3.20 13.10 -8.45
CA ASP A 285 2.06 13.56 -7.66
C ASP A 285 1.84 15.06 -7.84
N LEU A 286 2.90 15.87 -7.80
CA LEU A 286 2.83 17.31 -8.09
C LEU A 286 2.32 17.58 -9.51
N GLY A 287 2.79 16.83 -10.50
CA GLY A 287 2.35 16.96 -11.89
C GLY A 287 0.87 16.62 -12.08
N LEU A 288 0.43 15.52 -11.48
CA LEU A 288 -0.97 15.12 -11.49
C LEU A 288 -1.86 16.10 -10.73
N TYR A 289 -1.37 16.62 -9.61
CA TYR A 289 -2.07 17.66 -8.85
C TYR A 289 -2.32 18.91 -9.70
N LEU A 290 -1.31 19.39 -10.42
CA LEU A 290 -1.43 20.53 -11.33
C LEU A 290 -2.42 20.28 -12.47
N LEU A 291 -2.52 19.03 -12.96
CA LEU A 291 -3.43 18.68 -14.06
C LEU A 291 -4.86 18.41 -13.60
N LEU A 292 -5.06 17.75 -12.45
CA LEU A 292 -6.30 17.03 -12.12
C LEU A 292 -6.91 17.41 -10.77
N SER A 293 -6.22 18.20 -9.90
CA SER A 293 -6.80 18.60 -8.63
C SER A 293 -8.06 19.45 -8.81
N SER A 294 -8.94 19.47 -7.82
CA SER A 294 -10.17 20.27 -7.86
C SER A 294 -9.95 21.78 -8.04
N SER A 295 -8.73 22.27 -7.83
CA SER A 295 -8.33 23.63 -8.09
C SER A 295 -7.71 23.85 -9.49
N SER A 296 -7.45 22.78 -10.25
CA SER A 296 -6.84 22.86 -11.56
C SER A 296 -7.80 23.44 -12.61
N LYS A 297 -7.25 24.17 -13.58
CA LYS A 297 -8.03 24.71 -14.71
C LYS A 297 -8.74 23.61 -15.51
N ASN A 298 -8.13 22.44 -15.62
CA ASN A 298 -8.72 21.30 -16.32
C ASN A 298 -9.93 20.75 -15.56
N TYR A 299 -9.81 20.52 -14.26
CA TYR A 299 -10.91 20.05 -13.42
C TYR A 299 -12.09 21.02 -13.49
N LEU A 300 -11.85 22.30 -13.24
CA LEU A 300 -12.90 23.33 -13.26
C LEU A 300 -13.62 23.39 -14.61
N LYS A 301 -12.88 23.31 -15.72
CA LYS A 301 -13.47 23.28 -17.07
C LYS A 301 -14.38 22.06 -17.28
N LEU A 302 -13.96 20.89 -16.81
CA LEU A 302 -14.76 19.66 -16.94
C LEU A 302 -15.97 19.66 -16.01
N TYR A 303 -15.81 20.19 -14.80
CA TYR A 303 -16.88 20.34 -13.81
C TYR A 303 -17.95 21.31 -14.31
N ASP A 304 -17.57 22.51 -14.72
CA ASP A 304 -18.48 23.52 -15.27
C ASP A 304 -19.17 23.05 -16.56
N GLY A 305 -18.49 22.19 -17.34
CA GLY A 305 -19.02 21.54 -18.52
C GLY A 305 -19.94 20.35 -18.23
N GLY A 306 -20.13 19.95 -16.96
CA GLY A 306 -20.96 18.82 -16.57
C GLY A 306 -20.42 17.46 -16.98
N LEU A 307 -19.11 17.35 -17.29
CA LEU A 307 -18.49 16.08 -17.67
C LEU A 307 -18.04 15.26 -16.46
N LEU A 308 -17.70 15.89 -15.35
CA LEU A 308 -17.36 15.24 -14.06
C LEU A 308 -18.07 15.95 -12.92
N ASP A 309 -18.11 15.30 -11.75
CA ASP A 309 -18.63 15.84 -10.50
C ASP A 309 -17.71 15.50 -9.32
N ASP A 310 -18.19 15.65 -8.08
CA ASP A 310 -17.41 15.44 -6.86
C ASP A 310 -16.98 13.99 -6.62
N THR A 311 -17.47 13.03 -7.43
CA THR A 311 -17.05 11.62 -7.38
C THR A 311 -15.71 11.41 -8.11
N PHE A 312 -15.24 12.40 -8.89
CA PHE A 312 -13.99 12.30 -9.63
C PHE A 312 -12.79 12.23 -8.66
N GLY A 313 -11.97 11.22 -8.86
CA GLY A 313 -10.70 11.04 -8.17
C GLY A 313 -9.60 10.49 -9.07
N TYR A 314 -8.37 10.59 -8.59
CA TYR A 314 -7.21 9.95 -9.22
C TYR A 314 -6.25 9.43 -8.17
N ASP A 315 -5.58 8.31 -8.46
CA ASP A 315 -4.60 7.67 -7.58
C ASP A 315 -3.39 7.21 -8.37
N LEU A 316 -2.20 7.64 -7.94
CA LEU A 316 -0.92 7.13 -8.41
C LEU A 316 -0.45 6.03 -7.47
N ASN A 317 -0.37 4.80 -7.96
CA ASN A 317 -0.02 3.64 -7.17
C ASN A 317 1.35 3.11 -7.56
N ASN A 318 2.22 2.87 -6.57
CA ASN A 318 3.50 2.20 -6.74
C ASN A 318 3.53 0.92 -5.91
N GLU A 319 3.38 -0.21 -6.58
CA GLU A 319 3.42 -1.53 -5.97
C GLU A 319 4.72 -2.24 -6.37
N ARG A 320 5.74 -2.11 -5.53
CA ARG A 320 7.11 -2.59 -5.80
C ARG A 320 7.67 -2.02 -7.12
N ASP A 321 7.62 -2.81 -8.18
CA ASP A 321 8.13 -2.43 -9.50
C ASP A 321 7.04 -2.10 -10.51
N GLU A 322 5.79 -2.06 -10.09
CA GLU A 322 4.66 -1.65 -10.93
C GLU A 322 4.21 -0.24 -10.49
N LEU A 323 4.17 0.66 -11.45
CA LEU A 323 3.67 2.02 -11.28
C LEU A 323 2.49 2.22 -12.20
N PHE A 324 1.36 2.65 -11.66
CA PHE A 324 0.16 2.88 -12.45
C PHE A 324 -0.68 4.02 -11.88
N LEU A 325 -1.41 4.68 -12.77
CA LEU A 325 -2.36 5.73 -12.45
C LEU A 325 -3.75 5.22 -12.76
N THR A 326 -4.70 5.49 -11.88
CA THR A 326 -6.14 5.36 -12.13
C THR A 326 -6.81 6.71 -11.90
N MET A 327 -7.82 7.07 -12.71
CA MET A 327 -8.60 8.29 -12.54
C MET A 327 -9.99 8.11 -13.13
N GLY A 328 -11.01 8.64 -12.49
CA GLY A 328 -12.37 8.53 -12.98
C GLY A 328 -13.43 8.87 -11.95
N GLY A 329 -14.67 8.56 -12.25
CA GLY A 329 -15.83 8.80 -11.41
C GLY A 329 -17.12 8.62 -12.19
N ASP A 330 -18.22 9.16 -11.67
CA ASP A 330 -19.51 9.18 -12.32
C ASP A 330 -19.53 10.23 -13.45
N SER A 331 -20.20 9.91 -14.55
CA SER A 331 -20.43 10.86 -15.62
C SER A 331 -21.64 10.45 -16.46
N ASP A 332 -22.51 11.39 -16.76
CA ASP A 332 -23.60 11.17 -17.73
C ASP A 332 -23.07 11.11 -19.17
N HIS A 333 -21.79 11.49 -19.37
CA HIS A 333 -21.10 11.50 -20.66
C HIS A 333 -19.73 10.75 -20.58
N PRO A 334 -19.70 9.44 -20.21
CA PRO A 334 -18.48 8.74 -19.87
C PRO A 334 -17.43 8.71 -20.99
N GLN A 335 -17.85 8.60 -22.25
CA GLN A 335 -16.93 8.60 -23.40
C GLN A 335 -16.31 10.00 -23.64
N GLN A 336 -17.09 11.09 -23.42
CA GLN A 336 -16.58 12.45 -23.54
C GLN A 336 -15.60 12.77 -22.42
N LEU A 337 -15.92 12.36 -21.18
CA LEU A 337 -14.98 12.49 -20.04
C LEU A 337 -13.70 11.72 -20.31
N ALA A 338 -13.79 10.47 -20.77
CA ALA A 338 -12.62 9.66 -21.10
C ALA A 338 -11.74 10.32 -22.18
N ALA A 339 -12.35 10.85 -23.24
CA ALA A 339 -11.62 11.55 -24.30
C ALA A 339 -10.94 12.82 -23.79
N ALA A 340 -11.63 13.61 -22.96
CA ALA A 340 -11.08 14.85 -22.39
C ALA A 340 -9.89 14.56 -21.45
N LEU A 341 -10.00 13.56 -20.58
CA LEU A 341 -8.92 13.17 -19.68
C LEU A 341 -7.71 12.62 -20.44
N LYS A 342 -7.92 11.82 -21.49
CA LYS A 342 -6.84 11.35 -22.37
C LYS A 342 -6.09 12.52 -23.01
N GLU A 343 -6.82 13.53 -23.46
CA GLU A 343 -6.24 14.72 -24.10
C GLU A 343 -5.45 15.56 -23.09
N ILE A 344 -5.99 15.78 -21.87
CA ILE A 344 -5.29 16.48 -20.79
C ILE A 344 -3.95 15.81 -20.47
N LEU A 345 -3.93 14.48 -20.33
CA LEU A 345 -2.70 13.75 -20.06
C LEU A 345 -1.69 13.84 -21.22
N ARG A 346 -2.15 13.79 -22.48
CA ARG A 346 -1.27 13.90 -23.65
C ARG A 346 -0.70 15.30 -23.84
N GLN A 347 -1.49 16.32 -23.54
CA GLN A 347 -1.00 17.71 -23.55
C GLN A 347 0.04 17.95 -22.45
N GLY A 348 -0.12 17.26 -21.30
CA GLY A 348 0.80 17.36 -20.18
C GLY A 348 0.94 18.79 -19.65
N LEU A 349 2.12 19.10 -19.11
CA LEU A 349 2.48 20.41 -18.59
C LEU A 349 3.47 21.11 -19.54
N THR A 350 3.25 22.39 -19.80
CA THR A 350 4.15 23.24 -20.56
C THR A 350 4.67 24.36 -19.69
N ASP A 351 5.99 24.56 -19.64
CA ASP A 351 6.62 25.60 -18.82
C ASP A 351 6.19 26.98 -19.29
N THR A 352 5.36 27.63 -18.47
CA THR A 352 4.87 28.99 -18.67
C THR A 352 4.95 29.76 -17.37
N PRO A 353 4.97 31.09 -17.37
CA PRO A 353 4.93 31.88 -16.14
C PRO A 353 3.74 31.56 -15.24
N GLU A 354 2.58 31.26 -15.84
CA GLU A 354 1.36 30.89 -15.13
C GLU A 354 1.53 29.52 -14.44
N LEU A 355 2.08 28.53 -15.17
CA LEU A 355 2.35 27.22 -14.58
C LEU A 355 3.37 27.31 -13.44
N ALA A 356 4.39 28.15 -13.57
CA ALA A 356 5.36 28.35 -12.50
C ALA A 356 4.70 28.93 -11.23
N ALA A 357 3.72 29.82 -11.36
CA ALA A 357 2.94 30.34 -10.23
C ALA A 357 2.04 29.25 -9.60
N ASP A 358 1.31 28.49 -10.44
CA ASP A 358 0.45 27.37 -10.02
C ASP A 358 1.29 26.27 -9.32
N PHE A 359 2.48 25.95 -9.84
CA PHE A 359 3.41 25.02 -9.22
C PHE A 359 3.88 25.48 -7.83
N ALA A 360 4.20 26.77 -7.67
CA ALA A 360 4.61 27.29 -6.38
C ALA A 360 3.50 27.16 -5.31
N LEU A 361 2.23 27.30 -5.71
CA LEU A 361 1.07 27.09 -4.83
C LEU A 361 0.84 25.62 -4.54
N ALA A 362 0.82 24.76 -5.56
CA ALA A 362 0.67 23.31 -5.43
C ALA A 362 1.73 22.71 -4.49
N LYS A 363 2.98 23.12 -4.69
CA LYS A 363 4.10 22.66 -3.84
C LYS A 363 3.91 23.07 -2.38
N LYS A 364 3.42 24.29 -2.10
CA LYS A 364 3.12 24.71 -0.73
C LYS A 364 1.97 23.92 -0.13
N GLU A 365 0.93 23.65 -0.91
CA GLU A 365 -0.22 22.90 -0.45
C GLU A 365 0.15 21.45 -0.12
N MET A 366 0.82 20.74 -1.04
CA MET A 366 1.25 19.35 -0.81
C MET A 366 2.25 19.24 0.36
N TYR A 367 3.18 20.19 0.47
CA TYR A 367 4.04 20.31 1.65
C TYR A 367 3.21 20.52 2.93
N GLY A 368 2.23 21.41 2.91
CA GLY A 368 1.34 21.66 4.05
C GLY A 368 0.53 20.41 4.46
N ARG A 369 0.02 19.65 3.48
CA ARG A 369 -0.65 18.36 3.73
C ARG A 369 0.31 17.33 4.35
N CYS A 370 1.55 17.26 3.86
CA CYS A 370 2.59 16.41 4.44
C CYS A 370 2.86 16.78 5.91
N ILE A 371 3.02 18.08 6.21
CA ILE A 371 3.19 18.57 7.60
C ILE A 371 1.97 18.21 8.47
N ALA A 372 0.75 18.40 7.96
CA ALA A 372 -0.46 18.06 8.70
C ALA A 372 -0.53 16.57 9.08
N ARG A 373 -0.08 15.67 8.19
CA ARG A 373 0.02 14.22 8.44
C ARG A 373 0.98 13.89 9.58
N MET A 374 1.98 14.72 9.88
CA MET A 374 2.92 14.50 10.98
C MET A 374 2.27 14.64 12.37
N ASN A 375 1.03 15.15 12.45
CA ASN A 375 0.24 15.19 13.68
C ASN A 375 -0.51 13.85 13.95
N SER A 376 -0.37 12.84 13.10
CA SER A 376 -0.96 11.51 13.29
C SER A 376 0.15 10.47 13.40
N LEU A 377 0.16 9.71 14.51
CA LEU A 377 1.08 8.58 14.68
C LEU A 377 0.84 7.51 13.63
N GLU A 378 -0.43 7.28 13.24
CA GLU A 378 -0.84 6.37 12.20
C GLU A 378 -0.25 6.77 10.84
N ALA A 379 -0.37 8.06 10.48
CA ALA A 379 0.17 8.56 9.23
C ALA A 379 1.70 8.46 9.18
N ILE A 380 2.39 8.76 10.29
CA ILE A 380 3.85 8.60 10.41
C ILE A 380 4.26 7.14 10.18
N ALA A 381 3.63 6.20 10.88
CA ALA A 381 3.99 4.80 10.81
C ALA A 381 3.61 4.15 9.48
N ASN A 382 2.41 4.43 8.96
CA ASN A 382 1.91 3.82 7.72
C ASN A 382 2.56 4.39 6.45
N SER A 383 3.17 5.59 6.52
CA SER A 383 3.97 6.15 5.41
C SER A 383 5.35 5.50 5.28
N PHE A 384 5.78 4.69 6.26
CA PHE A 384 7.08 4.03 6.22
C PHE A 384 7.02 2.76 5.35
N GLU A 385 7.70 2.80 4.21
CA GLU A 385 7.76 1.70 3.23
C GLU A 385 9.11 0.97 3.23
N GLY A 386 9.87 1.11 4.31
CA GLY A 386 11.14 0.43 4.51
C GLY A 386 12.13 0.63 3.36
N ALA A 387 12.73 -0.47 2.90
CA ALA A 387 13.75 -0.45 1.87
C ALA A 387 13.25 0.04 0.50
N LEU A 388 11.93 0.03 0.23
CA LEU A 388 11.38 0.50 -1.04
C LEU A 388 11.74 1.97 -1.30
N TYR A 389 11.77 2.80 -0.25
CA TYR A 389 12.15 4.21 -0.32
C TYR A 389 13.40 4.53 0.50
N GLY A 390 14.33 3.55 0.62
CA GLY A 390 15.58 3.76 1.33
C GLY A 390 15.42 4.08 2.82
N ASN A 391 14.40 3.51 3.46
CA ASN A 391 13.98 3.78 4.84
C ASN A 391 13.62 5.26 5.10
N ALA A 392 13.11 5.94 4.07
CA ALA A 392 12.57 7.29 4.23
C ALA A 392 11.31 7.28 5.10
N THR A 393 11.10 8.39 5.79
CA THR A 393 9.89 8.69 6.55
C THR A 393 9.16 9.88 5.95
N ILE A 394 7.99 10.22 6.48
CA ILE A 394 7.24 11.42 6.10
C ILE A 394 8.07 12.73 6.27
N PHE A 395 9.08 12.73 7.13
CA PHE A 395 9.98 13.88 7.31
C PHE A 395 10.96 14.04 6.14
N ASP A 396 11.38 12.92 5.53
CA ASP A 396 12.17 12.94 4.29
C ASP A 396 11.31 13.41 3.11
N GLU A 397 10.04 12.97 3.02
CA GLU A 397 9.08 13.45 2.02
C GLU A 397 8.93 14.98 2.07
N ALA A 398 8.72 15.53 3.28
CA ALA A 398 8.59 16.97 3.49
C ALA A 398 9.84 17.74 3.04
N GLN A 399 11.03 17.19 3.25
CA GLN A 399 12.25 17.81 2.77
C GLN A 399 12.34 17.75 1.23
N MET A 400 12.01 16.62 0.63
CA MET A 400 12.02 16.44 -0.82
C MET A 400 11.07 17.40 -1.53
N PHE A 401 9.87 17.66 -0.97
CA PHE A 401 8.98 18.67 -1.53
C PHE A 401 9.64 20.05 -1.65
N LYS A 402 10.56 20.44 -0.76
CA LYS A 402 11.30 21.70 -0.88
C LYS A 402 12.28 21.72 -2.04
N GLU A 403 12.84 20.58 -2.41
CA GLU A 403 13.91 20.42 -3.39
C GLU A 403 13.39 20.22 -4.82
N ILE A 404 12.18 19.63 -4.99
CA ILE A 404 11.60 19.35 -6.31
C ILE A 404 11.38 20.65 -7.09
N SER A 405 11.88 20.67 -8.33
CA SER A 405 11.74 21.76 -9.29
C SER A 405 10.60 21.51 -10.28
N LEU A 406 10.09 22.58 -10.92
CA LEU A 406 9.07 22.48 -11.97
C LEU A 406 9.58 21.66 -13.17
N THR A 407 10.85 21.79 -13.54
CA THR A 407 11.47 21.03 -14.63
C THR A 407 11.41 19.52 -14.34
N GLU A 408 11.77 19.10 -13.13
CA GLU A 408 11.69 17.69 -12.70
C GLU A 408 10.26 17.16 -12.75
N VAL A 409 9.26 17.98 -12.39
CA VAL A 409 7.83 17.61 -12.47
C VAL A 409 7.39 17.42 -13.93
N ILE A 410 7.73 18.34 -14.82
CA ILE A 410 7.41 18.25 -16.25
C ILE A 410 8.06 17.02 -16.88
N GLU A 411 9.34 16.79 -16.59
CA GLU A 411 10.09 15.62 -17.10
C GLU A 411 9.51 14.30 -16.59
N ALA A 412 9.24 14.20 -15.27
CA ALA A 412 8.66 13.00 -14.67
C ALA A 412 7.29 12.67 -15.29
N LEU A 413 6.41 13.65 -15.39
CA LEU A 413 5.09 13.46 -15.99
C LEU A 413 5.19 13.10 -17.48
N GLY A 414 6.06 13.78 -18.25
CA GLY A 414 6.29 13.48 -19.65
C GLY A 414 6.79 12.05 -19.86
N GLN A 415 7.74 11.58 -19.05
CA GLN A 415 8.24 10.20 -19.08
C GLN A 415 7.15 9.19 -18.71
N PHE A 416 6.31 9.52 -17.72
CA PHE A 416 5.23 8.63 -17.27
C PHE A 416 4.14 8.46 -18.33
N VAL A 417 3.71 9.54 -19.01
CA VAL A 417 2.58 9.50 -19.95
C VAL A 417 3.02 9.18 -21.38
N SER A 418 4.25 9.56 -21.77
CA SER A 418 4.75 9.43 -23.14
C SER A 418 4.68 7.99 -23.65
N GLU A 419 4.10 7.82 -24.84
CA GLU A 419 3.97 6.53 -25.53
C GLU A 419 3.28 5.40 -24.72
N GLN A 420 2.61 5.73 -23.61
CA GLN A 420 1.83 4.78 -22.84
C GLN A 420 0.44 4.58 -23.47
N VAL A 421 -0.08 3.37 -23.33
CA VAL A 421 -1.47 3.08 -23.66
C VAL A 421 -2.33 3.57 -22.51
N ILE A 422 -3.22 4.52 -22.78
CA ILE A 422 -4.22 4.98 -21.81
C ILE A 422 -5.46 4.11 -21.98
N SER A 423 -5.67 3.23 -21.01
CA SER A 423 -6.84 2.36 -20.95
C SER A 423 -8.09 3.11 -20.48
N SER A 424 -9.26 2.61 -20.87
CA SER A 424 -10.54 3.03 -20.31
C SER A 424 -11.43 1.84 -19.98
N PHE A 425 -12.10 1.91 -18.81
CA PHE A 425 -13.11 0.95 -18.39
C PHE A 425 -14.40 1.67 -18.04
N GLU A 426 -15.54 1.19 -18.54
CA GLU A 426 -16.85 1.81 -18.32
C GLU A 426 -17.79 0.82 -17.63
N ILE A 427 -18.49 1.30 -16.60
CA ILE A 427 -19.69 0.63 -16.05
C ILE A 427 -20.92 1.28 -16.66
N LYS A 428 -21.77 0.43 -17.25
CA LYS A 428 -23.06 0.80 -17.82
C LYS A 428 -24.16 0.35 -16.85
N PRO A 429 -25.09 1.23 -16.47
CA PRO A 429 -26.29 0.83 -15.75
C PRO A 429 -27.08 -0.23 -16.51
N LYS A 430 -27.74 -1.13 -15.75
CA LYS A 430 -28.68 -2.11 -16.31
C LYS A 430 -29.93 -1.43 -16.81
#